data_98ad1c73fa6e43c7b5dce350b39f018d
#
_entry.id   98ad1c73fa6e43c7b5dce350b39f018d
#
_cell.length_a   1.000
_cell.length_b   1.000
_cell.length_c   1.000
_cell.angle_alpha   90.00
_cell.angle_beta   90.00
_cell.angle_gamma   90.00
#
_symmetry.space_group_name_H-M   'P 1'
#
loop_
_entity.id
_entity.type
_entity.pdbx_description
1 polymer ?
#
loop_
_entity_poly.entity_id
_entity_poly.type
_entity_poly.pdbx_seq_one_letter_code
_entity_poly.pdbx_strand_id
1 'polypeptide(L)'
;MKKLTVIIVNYNVCHFLLQCIDSLDKALKDIEAEIVVVDNHSRDNSVAALHKHYPHVRVVENLHNVGFSKANNIAIRQTTGEYVLLLNPDTIVAENAISDVIDFLDAHPDSGALGVMMLNADGTLAPESRRGVPSPLISFYKLSGLCDMFPHNRRLGRYYLGYLPWDSPQKIEIVSGAFCMLRRSALDKVGLLDENFFMYGEDIDLSYRLLLGGYVNWYFPTQILHYKGESTHKSSFRYVHVFYNAMLIFFRKHYSHLGMLITLPIKMAIWVKALLALVTMVTTRMRWSLGFAVVRNIAMTGDFVFIGLKTMTDACRDISRKHGLNAIYLDKADPIYINKVLEKTKNKTTLVFDPQSISYREMLSVMRQMKNKKVNIGTYQYLTGSIITHSEIIQ
;
A
#
# COMPACT_ATOMS: atom_id res chain seq x y z
N MET A 1 -10.54 27.69 1.74
CA MET A 1 -10.68 26.40 1.04
C MET A 1 -9.51 25.53 1.53
N LYS A 2 -9.76 24.32 2.00
CA LYS A 2 -8.67 23.46 2.52
C LYS A 2 -7.65 23.15 1.42
N LYS A 3 -6.36 23.10 1.79
CA LYS A 3 -5.30 22.78 0.83
C LYS A 3 -5.39 21.30 0.40
N LEU A 4 -5.73 20.40 1.35
CA LEU A 4 -5.73 18.97 1.11
C LEU A 4 -6.97 18.28 1.71
N THR A 5 -7.56 17.36 0.98
CA THR A 5 -8.47 16.32 1.48
C THR A 5 -7.77 14.97 1.39
N VAL A 6 -7.58 14.28 2.52
CA VAL A 6 -7.10 12.88 2.56
C VAL A 6 -8.30 11.96 2.64
N ILE A 7 -8.40 10.99 1.74
CA ILE A 7 -9.49 10.01 1.71
C ILE A 7 -8.90 8.62 1.91
N ILE A 8 -9.42 7.91 2.89
CA ILE A 8 -9.03 6.55 3.24
C ILE A 8 -10.27 5.65 3.16
N VAL A 9 -10.23 4.62 2.34
CA VAL A 9 -11.28 3.60 2.29
C VAL A 9 -10.89 2.46 3.21
N ASN A 10 -11.68 2.26 4.28
CA ASN A 10 -11.42 1.22 5.28
C ASN A 10 -12.32 -0.01 5.08
N TYR A 11 -11.76 -1.21 5.27
CA TYR A 11 -12.50 -2.46 5.33
C TYR A 11 -11.78 -3.51 6.18
N ASN A 12 -12.19 -3.68 7.46
CA ASN A 12 -11.69 -4.67 8.41
C ASN A 12 -10.16 -4.64 8.66
N VAL A 13 -9.56 -3.46 8.82
CA VAL A 13 -8.12 -3.28 9.08
C VAL A 13 -7.85 -2.26 10.19
N CYS A 14 -8.58 -2.33 11.29
CA CYS A 14 -8.59 -1.37 12.39
C CYS A 14 -7.18 -0.93 12.83
N HIS A 15 -6.28 -1.87 13.16
CA HIS A 15 -4.96 -1.53 13.69
C HIS A 15 -4.08 -0.78 12.69
N PHE A 16 -4.10 -1.19 11.42
CA PHE A 16 -3.40 -0.49 10.34
C PHE A 16 -3.97 0.89 10.10
N LEU A 17 -5.31 1.01 10.10
CA LEU A 17 -5.99 2.30 9.97
C LEU A 17 -5.57 3.28 11.07
N LEU A 18 -5.56 2.86 12.33
CA LEU A 18 -5.14 3.71 13.45
C LEU A 18 -3.68 4.14 13.33
N GLN A 19 -2.80 3.24 12.88
CA GLN A 19 -1.40 3.55 12.59
C GLN A 19 -1.25 4.53 11.42
N CYS A 20 -2.03 4.34 10.36
CA CYS A 20 -2.05 5.25 9.22
C CYS A 20 -2.45 6.67 9.64
N ILE A 21 -3.53 6.80 10.45
CA ILE A 21 -3.98 8.10 10.98
C ILE A 21 -2.91 8.74 11.88
N ASP A 22 -2.26 7.98 12.78
CA ASP A 22 -1.18 8.52 13.61
C ASP A 22 -0.03 9.10 12.76
N SER A 23 0.34 8.41 11.68
CA SER A 23 1.36 8.90 10.74
C SER A 23 0.91 10.14 9.97
N LEU A 24 -0.39 10.20 9.61
CA LEU A 24 -0.98 11.35 8.93
C LEU A 24 -1.04 12.58 9.85
N ASP A 25 -1.44 12.43 11.11
CA ASP A 25 -1.51 13.54 12.07
C ASP A 25 -0.15 14.23 12.21
N LYS A 26 0.94 13.45 12.17
CA LYS A 26 2.29 14.01 12.17
C LYS A 26 2.67 14.67 10.84
N ALA A 27 2.28 14.07 9.71
CA ALA A 27 2.60 14.58 8.39
C ALA A 27 1.75 15.81 7.98
N LEU A 28 0.61 16.03 8.64
CA LEU A 28 -0.31 17.13 8.35
C LEU A 28 -0.23 18.30 9.34
N LYS A 29 0.70 18.25 10.31
CA LYS A 29 0.77 19.21 11.42
C LYS A 29 0.69 20.68 11.01
N ASP A 30 1.32 21.03 9.88
CA ASP A 30 1.40 22.41 9.38
C ASP A 30 0.62 22.62 8.07
N ILE A 31 -0.29 21.69 7.74
CA ILE A 31 -1.08 21.72 6.49
C ILE A 31 -2.57 21.84 6.82
N GLU A 32 -3.24 22.81 6.19
CA GLU A 32 -4.70 22.92 6.29
C GLU A 32 -5.39 21.78 5.55
N ALA A 33 -5.62 20.68 6.25
CA ALA A 33 -6.16 19.46 5.69
C ALA A 33 -7.43 18.97 6.39
N GLU A 34 -8.14 18.05 5.75
CA GLU A 34 -9.17 17.22 6.34
C GLU A 34 -8.91 15.76 6.04
N ILE A 35 -9.20 14.88 7.00
CA ILE A 35 -9.14 13.43 6.83
C ILE A 35 -10.57 12.89 6.81
N VAL A 36 -10.90 12.14 5.75
CA VAL A 36 -12.18 11.45 5.59
C VAL A 36 -11.92 9.96 5.46
N VAL A 37 -12.42 9.19 6.42
CA VAL A 37 -12.41 7.73 6.36
C VAL A 37 -13.77 7.26 5.87
N VAL A 38 -13.80 6.55 4.75
CA VAL A 38 -15.01 5.88 4.26
C VAL A 38 -14.96 4.42 4.70
N ASP A 39 -15.76 4.07 5.68
CA ASP A 39 -15.86 2.69 6.15
C ASP A 39 -16.80 1.88 5.26
N ASN A 40 -16.26 0.86 4.61
CA ASN A 40 -16.97 0.01 3.67
C ASN A 40 -17.69 -1.16 4.35
N HIS A 41 -18.40 -0.89 5.46
CA HIS A 41 -19.12 -1.88 6.26
C HIS A 41 -18.18 -2.87 6.95
N SER A 42 -17.21 -2.34 7.70
CA SER A 42 -16.31 -3.14 8.53
C SER A 42 -17.07 -3.82 9.68
N ARG A 43 -16.58 -4.97 10.08
CA ARG A 43 -17.11 -5.76 11.21
C ARG A 43 -16.16 -5.78 12.40
N ASP A 44 -15.01 -5.14 12.27
CA ASP A 44 -14.04 -4.93 13.33
C ASP A 44 -14.33 -3.63 14.10
N ASN A 45 -13.47 -3.25 15.01
CA ASN A 45 -13.68 -2.09 15.86
C ASN A 45 -13.24 -0.75 15.23
N SER A 46 -13.05 -0.68 13.90
CA SER A 46 -12.48 0.49 13.20
C SER A 46 -13.24 1.78 13.50
N VAL A 47 -14.55 1.79 13.30
CA VAL A 47 -15.38 3.01 13.46
C VAL A 47 -15.41 3.49 14.90
N ALA A 48 -15.64 2.59 15.85
CA ALA A 48 -15.68 2.94 17.27
C ALA A 48 -14.31 3.46 17.77
N ALA A 49 -13.20 2.87 17.29
CA ALA A 49 -11.86 3.30 17.63
C ALA A 49 -11.53 4.69 17.06
N LEU A 50 -11.97 5.00 15.82
CA LEU A 50 -11.82 6.33 15.23
C LEU A 50 -12.56 7.39 16.03
N HIS A 51 -13.85 7.18 16.32
CA HIS A 51 -14.63 8.14 17.11
C HIS A 51 -14.04 8.40 18.50
N LYS A 52 -13.47 7.35 19.12
CA LYS A 52 -12.87 7.45 20.46
C LYS A 52 -11.52 8.19 20.46
N HIS A 53 -10.64 7.87 19.50
CA HIS A 53 -9.24 8.29 19.56
C HIS A 53 -8.89 9.41 18.57
N TYR A 54 -9.67 9.55 17.48
CA TYR A 54 -9.43 10.53 16.40
C TYR A 54 -10.72 11.29 16.04
N PRO A 55 -11.30 12.07 16.99
CA PRO A 55 -12.58 12.75 16.77
C PRO A 55 -12.54 13.83 15.69
N HIS A 56 -11.35 14.27 15.27
CA HIS A 56 -11.15 15.20 14.15
C HIS A 56 -11.27 14.52 12.77
N VAL A 57 -11.22 13.19 12.71
CA VAL A 57 -11.40 12.43 11.48
C VAL A 57 -12.89 12.29 11.18
N ARG A 58 -13.26 12.73 9.98
CA ARG A 58 -14.63 12.54 9.50
C ARG A 58 -14.83 11.10 9.03
N VAL A 59 -15.82 10.41 9.59
CA VAL A 59 -16.16 9.03 9.21
C VAL A 59 -17.45 9.03 8.38
N VAL A 60 -17.42 8.31 7.24
CA VAL A 60 -18.57 8.04 6.36
C VAL A 60 -18.79 6.54 6.34
N GLU A 61 -19.90 6.08 6.91
CA GLU A 61 -20.20 4.65 7.01
C GLU A 61 -21.12 4.20 5.88
N ASN A 62 -20.68 3.21 5.10
CA ASN A 62 -21.51 2.58 4.08
C ASN A 62 -22.27 1.40 4.64
N LEU A 63 -23.55 1.24 4.22
CA LEU A 63 -24.41 0.14 4.65
C LEU A 63 -23.95 -1.23 4.15
N HIS A 64 -23.10 -1.27 3.12
CA HIS A 64 -22.47 -2.46 2.54
C HIS A 64 -21.17 -2.08 1.83
N ASN A 65 -20.31 -3.05 1.53
CA ASN A 65 -19.09 -2.80 0.79
C ASN A 65 -19.41 -2.44 -0.68
N VAL A 66 -19.30 -1.15 -1.01
CA VAL A 66 -19.59 -0.58 -2.34
C VAL A 66 -18.41 -0.64 -3.31
N GLY A 67 -17.25 -1.15 -2.87
CA GLY A 67 -15.99 -1.16 -3.62
C GLY A 67 -15.17 0.10 -3.44
N PHE A 68 -13.94 0.08 -3.94
CA PHE A 68 -12.95 1.14 -3.71
C PHE A 68 -13.28 2.43 -4.47
N SER A 69 -13.61 2.32 -5.76
CA SER A 69 -13.91 3.48 -6.61
C SER A 69 -15.10 4.28 -6.10
N LYS A 70 -16.21 3.60 -5.83
CA LYS A 70 -17.43 4.25 -5.35
C LYS A 70 -17.27 4.87 -3.97
N ALA A 71 -16.55 4.17 -3.06
CA ALA A 71 -16.27 4.69 -1.72
C ALA A 71 -15.44 5.99 -1.78
N ASN A 72 -14.37 6.02 -2.58
CA ASN A 72 -13.60 7.25 -2.79
C ASN A 72 -14.46 8.37 -3.39
N ASN A 73 -15.26 8.07 -4.41
CA ASN A 73 -16.12 9.07 -5.05
C ASN A 73 -17.15 9.69 -4.08
N ILE A 74 -17.67 8.91 -3.14
CA ILE A 74 -18.58 9.43 -2.08
C ILE A 74 -17.88 10.54 -1.29
N ALA A 75 -16.63 10.32 -0.87
CA ALA A 75 -15.87 11.33 -0.13
C ALA A 75 -15.44 12.51 -1.01
N ILE A 76 -14.98 12.26 -2.24
CA ILE A 76 -14.55 13.33 -3.16
C ILE A 76 -15.68 14.32 -3.41
N ARG A 77 -16.93 13.85 -3.64
CA ARG A 77 -18.10 14.69 -3.87
C ARG A 77 -18.50 15.55 -2.67
N GLN A 78 -18.09 15.17 -1.48
CA GLN A 78 -18.44 15.83 -0.21
C GLN A 78 -17.34 16.74 0.34
N THR A 79 -16.23 16.92 -0.39
CA THR A 79 -15.05 17.66 0.04
C THR A 79 -14.58 18.64 -1.02
N THR A 80 -13.79 19.65 -0.61
CA THR A 80 -13.42 20.78 -1.48
C THR A 80 -11.92 21.11 -1.46
N GLY A 81 -11.08 20.23 -0.95
CA GLY A 81 -9.62 20.44 -0.92
C GLY A 81 -9.06 20.68 -2.33
N GLU A 82 -8.09 21.57 -2.45
CA GLU A 82 -7.37 21.87 -3.71
C GLU A 82 -6.70 20.62 -4.27
N TYR A 83 -6.12 19.80 -3.36
CA TYR A 83 -5.63 18.48 -3.65
C TYR A 83 -6.47 17.40 -2.97
N VAL A 84 -6.52 16.23 -3.58
CA VAL A 84 -7.17 15.02 -3.05
C VAL A 84 -6.14 13.91 -2.98
N LEU A 85 -5.84 13.43 -1.77
CA LEU A 85 -4.99 12.27 -1.58
C LEU A 85 -5.87 11.02 -1.37
N LEU A 86 -5.81 10.08 -2.30
CA LEU A 86 -6.30 8.72 -2.05
C LEU A 86 -5.18 7.94 -1.36
N LEU A 87 -5.48 7.38 -0.18
CA LEU A 87 -4.50 6.70 0.65
C LEU A 87 -5.05 5.37 1.15
N ASN A 88 -4.27 4.31 1.05
CA ASN A 88 -4.65 3.02 1.64
C ASN A 88 -4.50 3.04 3.16
N PRO A 89 -5.40 2.35 3.91
CA PRO A 89 -5.37 2.29 5.37
C PRO A 89 -4.17 1.53 5.94
N ASP A 90 -3.49 0.71 5.13
CA ASP A 90 -2.31 -0.08 5.49
C ASP A 90 -0.99 0.60 5.06
N THR A 91 -0.94 1.94 5.18
CA THR A 91 0.26 2.75 4.88
C THR A 91 0.78 3.47 6.11
N ILE A 92 2.08 3.75 6.11
CA ILE A 92 2.73 4.71 7.03
C ILE A 92 3.34 5.82 6.18
N VAL A 93 3.01 7.06 6.51
CA VAL A 93 3.46 8.26 5.80
C VAL A 93 4.59 8.93 6.58
N ALA A 94 5.72 9.24 5.94
CA ALA A 94 6.78 10.03 6.56
C ALA A 94 6.31 11.47 6.81
N GLU A 95 6.80 12.11 7.87
CA GLU A 95 6.35 13.44 8.33
C GLU A 95 6.46 14.53 7.26
N ASN A 96 7.47 14.44 6.38
CA ASN A 96 7.68 15.40 5.29
C ASN A 96 7.01 15.01 3.97
N ALA A 97 6.40 13.82 3.88
CA ALA A 97 5.99 13.28 2.58
C ALA A 97 4.89 14.11 1.91
N ILE A 98 3.93 14.60 2.69
CA ILE A 98 2.80 15.36 2.14
C ILE A 98 3.20 16.79 1.77
N SER A 99 3.98 17.47 2.64
CA SER A 99 4.49 18.82 2.34
C SER A 99 5.35 18.84 1.08
N ASP A 100 6.32 17.92 0.99
CA ASP A 100 7.19 17.82 -0.19
C ASP A 100 6.41 17.61 -1.49
N VAL A 101 5.33 16.80 -1.43
CA VAL A 101 4.45 16.52 -2.59
C VAL A 101 3.63 17.73 -2.97
N ILE A 102 3.07 18.47 -2.01
CA ILE A 102 2.29 19.68 -2.26
C ILE A 102 3.18 20.75 -2.89
N ASP A 103 4.35 21.00 -2.32
CA ASP A 103 5.32 21.99 -2.85
C ASP A 103 5.72 21.66 -4.29
N PHE A 104 5.94 20.37 -4.58
CA PHE A 104 6.22 19.95 -5.95
C PHE A 104 5.05 20.17 -6.89
N LEU A 105 3.81 19.86 -6.48
CA LEU A 105 2.62 20.05 -7.29
C LEU A 105 2.31 21.54 -7.51
N ASP A 106 2.55 22.39 -6.51
CA ASP A 106 2.37 23.86 -6.66
C ASP A 106 3.35 24.43 -7.69
N ALA A 107 4.58 23.89 -7.76
CA ALA A 107 5.56 24.27 -8.78
C ALA A 107 5.27 23.68 -10.18
N HIS A 108 4.35 22.69 -10.30
CA HIS A 108 4.05 22.01 -11.55
C HIS A 108 2.53 22.01 -11.82
N PRO A 109 1.95 23.13 -12.32
CA PRO A 109 0.50 23.29 -12.49
C PRO A 109 -0.11 22.36 -13.55
N ASP A 110 0.70 21.80 -14.45
CA ASP A 110 0.31 20.78 -15.44
C ASP A 110 0.16 19.36 -14.85
N SER A 111 0.46 19.18 -13.57
CA SER A 111 0.38 17.88 -12.90
C SER A 111 -1.07 17.46 -12.66
N GLY A 112 -1.45 16.25 -13.09
CA GLY A 112 -2.75 15.65 -12.80
C GLY A 112 -2.74 14.77 -11.56
N ALA A 113 -1.75 13.89 -11.46
CA ALA A 113 -1.54 12.98 -10.34
C ALA A 113 -0.07 12.83 -9.97
N LEU A 114 0.18 12.51 -8.69
CA LEU A 114 1.52 12.22 -8.19
C LEU A 114 1.48 11.04 -7.23
N GLY A 115 2.40 10.08 -7.46
CA GLY A 115 2.70 8.97 -6.56
C GLY A 115 4.10 9.09 -5.97
N VAL A 116 4.36 8.32 -4.92
CA VAL A 116 5.59 8.42 -4.13
C VAL A 116 6.37 7.10 -4.10
N MET A 117 7.58 7.12 -3.53
CA MET A 117 8.36 5.92 -3.26
C MET A 117 7.69 5.08 -2.18
N MET A 118 7.17 3.93 -2.57
CA MET A 118 6.61 2.97 -1.63
C MET A 118 7.66 1.93 -1.23
N LEU A 119 7.78 1.67 0.06
CA LEU A 119 8.56 0.58 0.63
C LEU A 119 7.64 -0.58 1.00
N ASN A 120 8.10 -1.80 0.75
CA ASN A 120 7.51 -3.01 1.31
C ASN A 120 7.91 -3.15 2.80
N ALA A 121 7.23 -4.02 3.53
CA ALA A 121 7.51 -4.27 4.94
C ALA A 121 8.94 -4.78 5.23
N ASP A 122 9.65 -5.29 4.23
CA ASP A 122 11.06 -5.72 4.32
C ASP A 122 12.07 -4.63 3.88
N GLY A 123 11.61 -3.39 3.68
CA GLY A 123 12.43 -2.26 3.25
C GLY A 123 12.77 -2.25 1.76
N THR A 124 12.34 -3.25 0.99
CA THR A 124 12.54 -3.25 -0.47
C THR A 124 11.64 -2.24 -1.16
N LEU A 125 12.10 -1.73 -2.29
CA LEU A 125 11.32 -0.79 -3.10
C LEU A 125 10.15 -1.51 -3.78
N ALA A 126 8.96 -0.95 -3.69
CA ALA A 126 7.77 -1.46 -4.35
C ALA A 126 7.74 -1.04 -5.81
N PRO A 127 7.87 -1.97 -6.78
CA PRO A 127 7.97 -1.61 -8.20
C PRO A 127 6.75 -0.87 -8.74
N GLU A 128 5.58 -1.07 -8.14
CA GLU A 128 4.34 -0.36 -8.49
C GLU A 128 4.33 1.14 -8.12
N SER A 129 5.35 1.64 -7.45
CA SER A 129 5.55 3.09 -7.26
C SER A 129 5.64 3.84 -8.59
N ARG A 130 6.05 3.15 -9.66
CA ARG A 130 6.22 3.72 -10.99
C ARG A 130 5.73 2.72 -12.02
N ARG A 131 4.69 3.08 -12.76
CA ARG A 131 4.10 2.18 -13.76
C ARG A 131 3.87 2.88 -15.08
N GLY A 132 4.03 2.12 -16.17
CA GLY A 132 3.58 2.48 -17.51
C GLY A 132 2.13 2.05 -17.76
N VAL A 133 1.51 2.59 -18.80
CA VAL A 133 0.18 2.16 -19.24
C VAL A 133 0.23 0.70 -19.66
N PRO A 134 -0.63 -0.16 -19.11
CA PRO A 134 -0.66 -1.59 -19.45
C PRO A 134 -1.33 -1.81 -20.82
N SER A 135 -0.61 -1.46 -21.92
CA SER A 135 -1.05 -1.88 -23.24
C SER A 135 -1.05 -3.41 -23.35
N PRO A 136 -1.71 -4.02 -24.33
CA PRO A 136 -1.72 -5.46 -24.51
C PRO A 136 -0.32 -6.08 -24.54
N LEU A 137 0.62 -5.46 -25.27
CA LEU A 137 1.99 -5.92 -25.38
C LEU A 137 2.77 -5.78 -24.06
N ILE A 138 2.61 -4.66 -23.36
CA ILE A 138 3.25 -4.42 -22.05
C ILE A 138 2.69 -5.40 -21.00
N SER A 139 1.38 -5.66 -21.03
CA SER A 139 0.73 -6.66 -20.18
C SER A 139 1.23 -8.08 -20.48
N PHE A 140 1.45 -8.42 -21.74
CA PHE A 140 2.06 -9.68 -22.12
C PHE A 140 3.50 -9.83 -21.56
N TYR A 141 4.35 -8.81 -21.67
CA TYR A 141 5.67 -8.82 -21.06
C TYR A 141 5.65 -9.03 -19.54
N LYS A 142 4.65 -8.44 -18.86
CA LYS A 142 4.48 -8.64 -17.42
C LYS A 142 3.99 -10.06 -17.08
N LEU A 143 2.98 -10.56 -17.79
CA LEU A 143 2.41 -11.88 -17.53
C LEU A 143 3.37 -13.03 -17.88
N SER A 144 4.21 -12.86 -18.89
CA SER A 144 5.25 -13.84 -19.31
C SER A 144 6.50 -13.82 -18.42
N GLY A 145 6.65 -12.84 -17.50
CA GLY A 145 7.83 -12.68 -16.66
C GLY A 145 8.99 -11.93 -17.33
N LEU A 146 8.89 -11.57 -18.62
CA LEU A 146 9.94 -10.84 -19.34
C LEU A 146 10.25 -9.48 -18.71
N CYS A 147 9.23 -8.81 -18.16
CA CYS A 147 9.39 -7.56 -17.44
C CYS A 147 10.28 -7.72 -16.19
N ASP A 148 10.13 -8.81 -15.47
CA ASP A 148 10.88 -9.07 -14.25
C ASP A 148 12.30 -9.57 -14.54
N MET A 149 12.50 -10.28 -15.68
CA MET A 149 13.82 -10.71 -16.13
C MET A 149 14.68 -9.56 -16.69
N PHE A 150 14.05 -8.55 -17.30
CA PHE A 150 14.73 -7.43 -17.94
C PHE A 150 14.17 -6.07 -17.45
N PRO A 151 14.23 -5.77 -16.14
CA PRO A 151 13.57 -4.60 -15.55
C PRO A 151 14.13 -3.26 -16.07
N HIS A 152 15.42 -3.21 -16.45
CA HIS A 152 16.08 -2.01 -16.97
C HIS A 152 15.96 -1.82 -18.49
N ASN A 153 15.38 -2.80 -19.21
CA ASN A 153 15.14 -2.65 -20.63
C ASN A 153 13.93 -1.75 -20.89
N ARG A 154 14.09 -0.71 -21.70
CA ARG A 154 13.02 0.29 -21.95
C ARG A 154 11.76 -0.29 -22.61
N ARG A 155 11.84 -1.40 -23.33
CA ARG A 155 10.69 -2.09 -23.94
C ARG A 155 10.09 -3.13 -23.01
N LEU A 156 10.91 -4.07 -22.52
CA LEU A 156 10.45 -5.21 -21.70
C LEU A 156 10.12 -4.79 -20.25
N GLY A 157 10.90 -3.86 -19.67
CA GLY A 157 10.70 -3.33 -18.31
C GLY A 157 9.68 -2.20 -18.21
N ARG A 158 8.93 -1.89 -19.29
CA ARG A 158 8.05 -0.71 -19.36
C ARG A 158 6.88 -0.78 -18.39
N TYR A 159 6.44 -1.95 -17.96
CA TYR A 159 5.34 -2.07 -17.02
C TYR A 159 5.63 -1.39 -15.68
N TYR A 160 6.84 -1.55 -15.14
CA TYR A 160 7.29 -0.97 -13.88
C TYR A 160 8.28 0.19 -14.06
N LEU A 161 8.56 0.60 -15.30
CA LEU A 161 9.51 1.66 -15.62
C LEU A 161 10.86 1.50 -14.88
N GLY A 162 11.33 0.25 -14.76
CA GLY A 162 12.49 -0.11 -13.96
C GLY A 162 13.81 0.54 -14.39
N TYR A 163 13.83 1.14 -15.58
CA TYR A 163 14.95 1.92 -16.11
C TYR A 163 14.99 3.38 -15.61
N LEU A 164 13.95 3.87 -14.94
CA LEU A 164 13.95 5.20 -14.36
C LEU A 164 14.68 5.21 -13.01
N PRO A 165 15.37 6.32 -12.64
CA PRO A 165 15.99 6.44 -11.34
C PRO A 165 14.96 6.55 -10.21
N TRP A 166 15.33 6.08 -9.01
CA TRP A 166 14.47 6.11 -7.83
C TRP A 166 14.58 7.40 -7.01
N ASP A 167 15.71 8.10 -7.10
CA ASP A 167 16.07 9.17 -6.17
C ASP A 167 15.80 10.57 -6.74
N SER A 168 15.04 10.66 -7.84
CA SER A 168 14.65 11.93 -8.45
C SER A 168 13.22 11.88 -8.99
N PRO A 169 12.50 13.02 -9.07
CA PRO A 169 11.18 13.08 -9.67
C PRO A 169 11.19 12.58 -11.11
N GLN A 170 10.19 11.78 -11.48
CA GLN A 170 10.08 11.20 -12.82
C GLN A 170 8.65 11.36 -13.36
N LYS A 171 8.54 11.67 -14.65
CA LYS A 171 7.26 11.53 -15.35
C LYS A 171 6.95 10.05 -15.50
N ILE A 172 5.80 9.65 -15.02
CA ILE A 172 5.29 8.27 -15.12
C ILE A 172 3.92 8.27 -15.79
N GLU A 173 3.45 7.10 -16.15
CA GLU A 173 2.14 7.03 -16.81
C GLU A 173 1.02 6.73 -15.80
N ILE A 174 1.24 5.79 -14.90
CA ILE A 174 0.23 5.31 -13.94
C ILE A 174 0.71 5.50 -12.51
N VAL A 175 -0.09 6.18 -11.70
CA VAL A 175 0.10 6.37 -10.25
C VAL A 175 -0.62 5.25 -9.50
N SER A 176 -0.04 4.77 -8.41
CA SER A 176 -0.66 3.73 -7.57
C SER A 176 -1.72 4.32 -6.66
N GLY A 177 -2.89 3.68 -6.57
CA GLY A 177 -3.97 4.06 -5.66
C GLY A 177 -3.63 3.93 -4.17
N ALA A 178 -2.49 3.30 -3.82
CA ALA A 178 -2.04 3.21 -2.43
C ALA A 178 -1.61 4.56 -1.83
N PHE A 179 -1.06 5.45 -2.67
CA PHE A 179 -0.83 6.86 -2.42
C PHE A 179 -0.97 7.59 -3.76
N CYS A 180 -2.08 8.26 -3.95
CA CYS A 180 -2.37 8.98 -5.19
C CYS A 180 -2.82 10.41 -4.87
N MET A 181 -1.89 11.36 -4.96
CA MET A 181 -2.21 12.79 -4.82
C MET A 181 -2.73 13.31 -6.14
N LEU A 182 -3.92 13.88 -6.14
CA LEU A 182 -4.66 14.33 -7.32
C LEU A 182 -4.91 15.84 -7.24
N ARG A 183 -4.78 16.55 -8.34
CA ARG A 183 -5.22 17.93 -8.44
C ARG A 183 -6.74 17.97 -8.65
N ARG A 184 -7.48 18.72 -7.83
CA ARG A 184 -8.94 18.83 -7.90
C ARG A 184 -9.41 19.29 -9.29
N SER A 185 -8.81 20.33 -9.83
CA SER A 185 -9.17 20.85 -11.15
C SER A 185 -8.95 19.86 -12.29
N ALA A 186 -7.99 18.93 -12.12
CA ALA A 186 -7.78 17.86 -13.08
C ALA A 186 -8.90 16.80 -12.97
N LEU A 187 -9.33 16.45 -11.73
CA LEU A 187 -10.49 15.56 -11.51
C LEU A 187 -11.77 16.16 -12.08
N ASP A 188 -12.00 17.47 -11.89
CA ASP A 188 -13.18 18.16 -12.41
C ASP A 188 -13.23 18.10 -13.94
N LYS A 189 -12.06 18.13 -14.61
CA LYS A 189 -11.96 18.04 -16.07
C LYS A 189 -12.12 16.63 -16.62
N VAL A 190 -11.46 15.64 -16.02
CA VAL A 190 -11.44 14.25 -16.55
C VAL A 190 -12.48 13.34 -15.93
N GLY A 191 -13.15 13.78 -14.86
CA GLY A 191 -14.09 12.99 -14.07
C GLY A 191 -13.43 12.16 -12.97
N LEU A 192 -14.24 11.68 -12.04
CA LEU A 192 -13.83 10.92 -10.87
C LEU A 192 -13.43 9.48 -11.25
N LEU A 193 -13.20 8.60 -10.24
CA LEU A 193 -12.93 7.18 -10.47
C LEU A 193 -14.14 6.52 -11.17
N ASP A 194 -13.88 5.60 -12.09
CA ASP A 194 -14.93 4.85 -12.77
C ASP A 194 -15.48 3.75 -11.85
N GLU A 195 -16.75 3.88 -11.47
CA GLU A 195 -17.42 2.99 -10.49
C GLU A 195 -17.70 1.58 -11.03
N ASN A 196 -17.45 1.31 -12.33
CA ASN A 196 -17.45 -0.05 -12.87
C ASN A 196 -16.28 -0.90 -12.34
N PHE A 197 -15.20 -0.26 -11.84
CA PHE A 197 -14.13 -0.92 -11.12
C PHE A 197 -14.52 -1.05 -9.65
N PHE A 198 -14.81 -2.27 -9.22
CA PHE A 198 -15.06 -2.53 -7.81
C PHE A 198 -13.80 -2.35 -6.96
N MET A 199 -12.68 -2.87 -7.45
CA MET A 199 -11.34 -2.78 -6.86
C MET A 199 -10.32 -3.16 -7.93
N TYR A 200 -9.16 -2.51 -7.93
CA TYR A 200 -8.08 -2.61 -8.93
C TYR A 200 -8.46 -2.04 -10.31
N GLY A 201 -7.51 -1.41 -10.94
CA GLY A 201 -7.63 -0.81 -12.27
C GLY A 201 -8.26 0.57 -12.33
N GLU A 202 -8.94 1.02 -11.27
CA GLU A 202 -9.46 2.38 -11.14
C GLU A 202 -8.35 3.44 -11.16
N ASP A 203 -7.22 3.12 -10.54
CA ASP A 203 -6.02 3.97 -10.53
C ASP A 203 -5.37 4.03 -11.92
N ILE A 204 -5.35 2.91 -12.64
CA ILE A 204 -4.87 2.83 -14.02
C ILE A 204 -5.79 3.64 -14.95
N ASP A 205 -7.10 3.46 -14.83
CA ASP A 205 -8.09 4.19 -15.63
C ASP A 205 -8.00 5.69 -15.41
N LEU A 206 -8.00 6.13 -14.15
CA LEU A 206 -7.92 7.56 -13.82
C LEU A 206 -6.61 8.17 -14.30
N SER A 207 -5.47 7.53 -14.00
CA SER A 207 -4.16 8.00 -14.45
C SER A 207 -4.09 8.12 -15.97
N TYR A 208 -4.67 7.16 -16.70
CA TYR A 208 -4.69 7.20 -18.17
C TYR A 208 -5.60 8.31 -18.71
N ARG A 209 -6.77 8.55 -18.08
CA ARG A 209 -7.65 9.68 -18.46
C ARG A 209 -6.98 11.04 -18.19
N LEU A 210 -6.19 11.16 -17.11
CA LEU A 210 -5.41 12.38 -16.85
C LEU A 210 -4.41 12.64 -17.98
N LEU A 211 -3.68 11.63 -18.44
CA LEU A 211 -2.77 11.76 -19.58
C LEU A 211 -3.51 12.16 -20.86
N LEU A 212 -4.66 11.53 -21.15
CA LEU A 212 -5.50 11.89 -22.31
C LEU A 212 -6.07 13.31 -22.19
N GLY A 213 -6.30 13.79 -20.98
CA GLY A 213 -6.72 15.17 -20.66
C GLY A 213 -5.61 16.21 -20.79
N GLY A 214 -4.38 15.79 -21.14
CA GLY A 214 -3.22 16.67 -21.33
C GLY A 214 -2.43 16.96 -20.04
N TYR A 215 -2.72 16.27 -18.93
CA TYR A 215 -1.97 16.38 -17.69
C TYR A 215 -0.75 15.46 -17.66
N VAL A 216 0.20 15.76 -16.76
CA VAL A 216 1.38 14.94 -16.48
C VAL A 216 1.18 14.23 -15.17
N ASN A 217 1.48 12.93 -15.14
CA ASN A 217 1.55 12.15 -13.90
C ASN A 217 3.01 12.01 -13.45
N TRP A 218 3.23 12.13 -12.15
CA TRP A 218 4.57 12.15 -11.56
C TRP A 218 4.80 11.05 -10.54
N TYR A 219 6.03 10.63 -10.43
CA TYR A 219 6.63 9.94 -9.30
C TYR A 219 7.54 10.91 -8.55
N PHE A 220 7.43 10.97 -7.23
CA PHE A 220 8.27 11.78 -6.36
C PHE A 220 8.98 10.91 -5.32
N PRO A 221 10.30 11.14 -5.01
CA PRO A 221 11.10 10.20 -4.22
C PRO A 221 10.92 10.29 -2.70
N THR A 222 9.87 10.95 -2.19
CA THR A 222 9.54 10.87 -0.77
C THR A 222 8.96 9.50 -0.41
N GLN A 223 9.10 9.08 0.84
CA GLN A 223 8.90 7.68 1.24
C GLN A 223 7.61 7.47 2.03
N ILE A 224 6.94 6.36 1.72
CA ILE A 224 5.90 5.76 2.56
C ILE A 224 6.17 4.26 2.70
N LEU A 225 5.64 3.65 3.76
CA LEU A 225 5.51 2.20 3.83
C LEU A 225 4.12 1.79 3.33
N HIS A 226 4.02 0.66 2.64
CA HIS A 226 2.75 0.02 2.30
C HIS A 226 2.83 -1.48 2.62
N TYR A 227 2.09 -1.92 3.63
CA TYR A 227 2.13 -3.31 4.11
C TYR A 227 1.61 -4.31 3.07
N LYS A 228 0.64 -3.91 2.25
CA LYS A 228 0.07 -4.68 1.13
C LYS A 228 -0.68 -5.96 1.50
N GLY A 229 -1.97 -5.90 1.32
CA GLY A 229 -2.83 -7.09 1.33
C GLY A 229 -3.49 -7.39 2.65
N GLU A 230 -3.44 -6.47 3.60
CA GLU A 230 -4.08 -6.62 4.90
C GLU A 230 -5.61 -6.68 4.78
N SER A 231 -6.18 -5.93 3.84
CA SER A 231 -7.61 -5.98 3.52
C SER A 231 -8.01 -7.06 2.48
N THR A 232 -7.02 -7.75 1.86
CA THR A 232 -7.33 -8.68 0.75
C THR A 232 -6.31 -9.82 0.64
N HIS A 233 -6.74 -11.05 0.89
CA HIS A 233 -5.89 -12.24 0.66
C HIS A 233 -5.68 -12.50 -0.84
N LYS A 234 -4.47 -12.22 -1.34
CA LYS A 234 -4.09 -12.34 -2.77
C LYS A 234 -4.22 -13.75 -3.36
N SER A 235 -4.30 -14.79 -2.54
CA SER A 235 -4.45 -16.19 -2.96
C SER A 235 -5.90 -16.63 -3.16
N SER A 236 -6.89 -15.76 -2.91
CA SER A 236 -8.30 -16.13 -3.05
C SER A 236 -8.74 -16.11 -4.52
N PHE A 237 -9.60 -17.05 -4.90
CA PHE A 237 -10.26 -17.07 -6.22
C PHE A 237 -10.97 -15.74 -6.53
N ARG A 238 -11.56 -15.12 -5.50
CA ARG A 238 -12.22 -13.80 -5.59
C ARG A 238 -11.25 -12.71 -6.01
N TYR A 239 -10.03 -12.68 -5.46
CA TYR A 239 -8.99 -11.73 -5.86
C TYR A 239 -8.63 -11.86 -7.35
N VAL A 240 -8.36 -13.09 -7.79
CA VAL A 240 -8.02 -13.39 -9.19
C VAL A 240 -9.12 -12.92 -10.12
N HIS A 241 -10.38 -13.24 -9.80
CA HIS A 241 -11.54 -12.85 -10.61
C HIS A 241 -11.69 -11.32 -10.69
N VAL A 242 -11.64 -10.60 -9.55
CA VAL A 242 -11.80 -9.14 -9.49
C VAL A 242 -10.67 -8.45 -10.28
N PHE A 243 -9.42 -8.89 -10.11
CA PHE A 243 -8.26 -8.33 -10.80
C PHE A 243 -8.36 -8.48 -12.33
N TYR A 244 -8.67 -9.68 -12.81
CA TYR A 244 -8.78 -9.89 -14.27
C TYR A 244 -10.03 -9.23 -14.87
N ASN A 245 -11.12 -9.15 -14.11
CA ASN A 245 -12.31 -8.40 -14.56
C ASN A 245 -11.97 -6.91 -14.71
N ALA A 246 -11.23 -6.34 -13.77
CA ALA A 246 -10.74 -4.97 -13.87
C ALA A 246 -9.89 -4.74 -15.13
N MET A 247 -8.97 -5.67 -15.45
CA MET A 247 -8.21 -5.62 -16.71
C MET A 247 -9.12 -5.64 -17.94
N LEU A 248 -10.15 -6.50 -17.94
CA LEU A 248 -11.11 -6.57 -19.06
C LEU A 248 -11.91 -5.27 -19.22
N ILE A 249 -12.35 -4.64 -18.10
CA ILE A 249 -13.02 -3.34 -18.12
C ILE A 249 -12.10 -2.29 -18.75
N PHE A 250 -10.85 -2.18 -18.29
CA PHE A 250 -9.87 -1.24 -18.81
C PHE A 250 -9.64 -1.42 -20.31
N PHE A 251 -9.40 -2.64 -20.77
CA PHE A 251 -9.16 -2.90 -22.19
C PHE A 251 -10.41 -2.66 -23.06
N ARG A 252 -11.60 -3.01 -22.59
CA ARG A 252 -12.83 -2.69 -23.32
C ARG A 252 -13.04 -1.19 -23.48
N LYS A 253 -12.72 -0.42 -22.42
CA LYS A 253 -12.89 1.03 -22.40
C LYS A 253 -11.90 1.74 -23.32
N HIS A 254 -10.62 1.39 -23.25
CA HIS A 254 -9.54 2.15 -23.89
C HIS A 254 -8.95 1.50 -25.15
N TYR A 255 -9.18 0.21 -25.38
CA TYR A 255 -8.64 -0.57 -26.49
C TYR A 255 -9.74 -1.35 -27.24
N SER A 256 -10.96 -0.84 -27.27
CA SER A 256 -12.11 -1.49 -27.92
C SER A 256 -11.88 -1.78 -29.42
N HIS A 257 -11.09 -0.95 -30.10
CA HIS A 257 -10.71 -1.13 -31.51
C HIS A 257 -9.87 -2.40 -31.78
N LEU A 258 -9.25 -2.98 -30.75
CA LEU A 258 -8.48 -4.22 -30.85
C LEU A 258 -9.30 -5.49 -30.59
N GLY A 259 -10.57 -5.35 -30.17
CA GLY A 259 -11.63 -6.37 -30.13
C GLY A 259 -11.18 -7.74 -29.60
N MET A 260 -11.41 -8.76 -30.41
CA MET A 260 -11.20 -10.18 -30.05
C MET A 260 -9.72 -10.55 -29.83
N LEU A 261 -8.78 -9.87 -30.52
CA LEU A 261 -7.33 -10.11 -30.41
C LEU A 261 -6.78 -9.87 -29.00
N ILE A 262 -7.38 -8.96 -28.23
CA ILE A 262 -7.00 -8.72 -26.82
C ILE A 262 -7.83 -9.57 -25.86
N THR A 263 -9.13 -9.67 -26.11
CA THR A 263 -10.06 -10.30 -25.18
C THR A 263 -9.78 -11.81 -25.05
N LEU A 264 -9.42 -12.48 -26.13
CA LEU A 264 -9.19 -13.93 -26.14
C LEU A 264 -7.95 -14.35 -25.32
N PRO A 265 -6.74 -13.77 -25.53
CA PRO A 265 -5.56 -14.10 -24.71
C PRO A 265 -5.76 -13.82 -23.22
N ILE A 266 -6.43 -12.72 -22.87
CA ILE A 266 -6.70 -12.37 -21.47
C ILE A 266 -7.66 -13.37 -20.85
N LYS A 267 -8.76 -13.74 -21.53
CA LYS A 267 -9.69 -14.78 -21.06
C LYS A 267 -8.96 -16.12 -20.89
N MET A 268 -8.12 -16.50 -21.84
CA MET A 268 -7.31 -17.72 -21.73
C MET A 268 -6.37 -17.67 -20.52
N ALA A 269 -5.67 -16.56 -20.27
CA ALA A 269 -4.82 -16.40 -19.12
C ALA A 269 -5.60 -16.49 -17.79
N ILE A 270 -6.83 -15.94 -17.73
CA ILE A 270 -7.76 -16.07 -16.59
C ILE A 270 -8.09 -17.55 -16.35
N TRP A 271 -8.51 -18.26 -17.39
CA TRP A 271 -8.88 -19.68 -17.28
C TRP A 271 -7.71 -20.55 -16.85
N VAL A 272 -6.51 -20.33 -17.42
CA VAL A 272 -5.30 -21.08 -17.05
C VAL A 272 -4.94 -20.79 -15.57
N LYS A 273 -4.95 -19.54 -15.12
CA LYS A 273 -4.67 -19.22 -13.72
C LYS A 273 -5.77 -19.73 -12.77
N ALA A 274 -7.04 -19.66 -13.15
CA ALA A 274 -8.12 -20.23 -12.38
C ALA A 274 -7.97 -21.75 -12.23
N LEU A 275 -7.62 -22.44 -13.31
CA LEU A 275 -7.34 -23.88 -13.30
C LEU A 275 -6.14 -24.23 -12.41
N LEU A 276 -5.04 -23.48 -12.51
CA LEU A 276 -3.86 -23.66 -11.64
C LEU A 276 -4.19 -23.41 -10.17
N ALA A 277 -5.00 -22.39 -9.86
CA ALA A 277 -5.48 -22.12 -8.51
C ALA A 277 -6.38 -23.26 -7.98
N LEU A 278 -7.25 -23.79 -8.84
CA LEU A 278 -8.08 -24.95 -8.50
C LEU A 278 -7.22 -26.21 -8.22
N VAL A 279 -6.26 -26.50 -9.09
CA VAL A 279 -5.32 -27.63 -8.91
C VAL A 279 -4.53 -27.48 -7.60
N THR A 280 -4.00 -26.28 -7.31
CA THR A 280 -3.28 -26.03 -6.05
C THR A 280 -4.20 -26.17 -4.84
N MET A 281 -5.45 -25.72 -4.91
CA MET A 281 -6.42 -25.86 -3.84
C MET A 281 -6.79 -27.36 -3.61
N VAL A 282 -7.04 -28.10 -4.68
CA VAL A 282 -7.35 -29.55 -4.61
C VAL A 282 -6.16 -30.34 -4.07
N THR A 283 -4.95 -30.09 -4.59
CA THR A 283 -3.72 -30.78 -4.11
C THR A 283 -3.41 -30.42 -2.66
N THR A 284 -3.61 -29.16 -2.23
CA THR A 284 -3.47 -28.79 -0.82
C THR A 284 -4.49 -29.50 0.04
N ARG A 285 -5.77 -29.56 -0.39
CA ARG A 285 -6.83 -30.26 0.35
C ARG A 285 -6.57 -31.77 0.42
N MET A 286 -6.08 -32.39 -0.66
CA MET A 286 -5.65 -33.80 -0.67
C MET A 286 -4.47 -34.06 0.27
N ARG A 287 -3.45 -33.17 0.30
CA ARG A 287 -2.34 -33.24 1.25
C ARG A 287 -2.83 -33.18 2.71
N TRP A 288 -3.82 -32.31 2.98
CA TRP A 288 -4.45 -32.23 4.31
C TRP A 288 -5.17 -33.53 4.68
N SER A 289 -5.98 -34.10 3.75
CA SER A 289 -6.74 -35.32 4.00
C SER A 289 -5.84 -36.57 4.13
N LEU A 290 -4.66 -36.54 3.52
CA LEU A 290 -3.67 -37.64 3.58
C LEU A 290 -2.66 -37.47 4.74
N GLY A 291 -2.84 -36.50 5.63
CA GLY A 291 -1.95 -36.28 6.79
C GLY A 291 -0.58 -35.67 6.46
N PHE A 292 -0.32 -35.31 5.20
CA PHE A 292 0.89 -34.62 4.78
C PHE A 292 0.84 -33.10 4.99
N ALA A 293 -0.14 -32.61 5.74
CA ALA A 293 -0.14 -31.22 6.16
C ALA A 293 0.99 -31.04 7.17
N VAL A 294 2.07 -30.44 6.75
CA VAL A 294 2.91 -29.70 7.69
C VAL A 294 1.99 -28.61 8.24
N VAL A 295 1.42 -28.86 9.43
CA VAL A 295 0.95 -27.75 10.26
C VAL A 295 2.21 -26.91 10.45
N ARG A 296 2.38 -25.89 9.60
CA ARG A 296 3.20 -24.77 10.00
C ARG A 296 2.46 -24.22 11.22
N ASN A 297 2.79 -24.77 12.40
CA ASN A 297 2.76 -23.94 13.57
C ASN A 297 3.56 -22.72 13.15
N ILE A 298 2.87 -21.63 12.90
CA ILE A 298 3.45 -20.31 12.92
C ILE A 298 3.72 -20.07 14.41
N ALA A 299 4.59 -20.92 14.98
CA ALA A 299 5.37 -20.50 16.13
C ALA A 299 6.06 -19.25 15.64
N MET A 300 5.94 -18.16 16.36
CA MET A 300 6.63 -16.90 16.10
C MET A 300 8.14 -17.19 16.16
N THR A 301 8.71 -17.73 15.07
CA THR A 301 10.08 -18.27 15.01
C THR A 301 11.07 -17.20 14.56
N GLY A 302 10.67 -15.91 14.61
CA GLY A 302 11.51 -14.77 14.29
C GLY A 302 12.17 -14.16 15.52
N ASP A 303 13.28 -13.49 15.29
CA ASP A 303 13.91 -12.63 16.28
C ASP A 303 13.23 -11.25 16.23
N PHE A 304 13.07 -10.60 17.39
CA PHE A 304 12.49 -9.24 17.50
C PHE A 304 13.55 -8.30 18.05
N VAL A 305 13.69 -7.14 17.44
CA VAL A 305 14.52 -6.04 17.93
C VAL A 305 13.62 -4.85 18.20
N PHE A 306 13.41 -4.54 19.47
CA PHE A 306 12.61 -3.42 19.94
C PHE A 306 13.49 -2.18 20.08
N ILE A 307 13.11 -1.10 19.43
CA ILE A 307 13.92 0.12 19.30
C ILE A 307 13.10 1.32 19.76
N GLY A 308 13.44 1.90 20.91
CA GLY A 308 12.71 3.05 21.43
C GLY A 308 12.90 3.29 22.92
N LEU A 309 12.04 4.13 23.50
CA LEU A 309 12.10 4.52 24.89
C LEU A 309 11.87 3.33 25.85
N LYS A 310 12.34 3.48 27.08
CA LYS A 310 12.19 2.47 28.13
C LYS A 310 10.73 2.10 28.36
N THR A 311 9.82 3.04 28.30
CA THR A 311 8.36 2.80 28.45
C THR A 311 7.83 1.78 27.43
N MET A 312 8.20 1.95 26.14
CA MET A 312 7.83 1.00 25.09
C MET A 312 8.54 -0.33 25.25
N THR A 313 9.85 -0.34 25.53
CA THR A 313 10.62 -1.58 25.64
C THR A 313 10.20 -2.40 26.86
N ASP A 314 9.78 -1.79 27.97
CA ASP A 314 9.23 -2.49 29.14
C ASP A 314 7.87 -3.13 28.83
N ALA A 315 6.95 -2.41 28.15
CA ALA A 315 5.69 -2.97 27.67
C ALA A 315 5.92 -4.14 26.70
N CYS A 316 6.86 -4.00 25.77
CA CYS A 316 7.21 -5.05 24.83
C CYS A 316 7.90 -6.27 25.50
N ARG A 317 8.57 -6.09 26.67
CA ARG A 317 9.08 -7.23 27.46
C ARG A 317 7.96 -8.12 27.98
N ASP A 318 6.88 -7.53 28.47
CA ASP A 318 5.75 -8.30 28.97
C ASP A 318 5.06 -9.06 27.84
N ILE A 319 4.85 -8.39 26.68
CA ILE A 319 4.35 -9.07 25.48
C ILE A 319 5.29 -10.19 25.04
N SER A 320 6.60 -9.93 25.01
CA SER A 320 7.60 -10.93 24.60
C SER A 320 7.62 -12.15 25.51
N ARG A 321 7.50 -11.95 26.82
CA ARG A 321 7.40 -13.07 27.81
C ARG A 321 6.12 -13.88 27.63
N LYS A 322 4.99 -13.19 27.45
CA LYS A 322 3.67 -13.82 27.23
C LYS A 322 3.66 -14.71 25.98
N HIS A 323 4.31 -14.26 24.91
CA HIS A 323 4.32 -14.94 23.61
C HIS A 323 5.60 -15.74 23.32
N GLY A 324 6.57 -15.77 24.23
CA GLY A 324 7.83 -16.49 24.05
C GLY A 324 8.70 -15.95 22.91
N LEU A 325 8.68 -14.62 22.68
CA LEU A 325 9.45 -13.99 21.60
C LEU A 325 10.93 -13.90 21.98
N ASN A 326 11.81 -14.21 21.01
CA ASN A 326 13.24 -13.93 21.16
C ASN A 326 13.48 -12.43 20.90
N ALA A 327 13.79 -11.67 21.94
CA ALA A 327 13.74 -10.20 21.94
C ALA A 327 15.07 -9.56 22.32
N ILE A 328 15.49 -8.56 21.55
CA ILE A 328 16.61 -7.67 21.84
C ILE A 328 16.04 -6.25 21.96
N TYR A 329 16.59 -5.44 22.88
CA TYR A 329 16.08 -4.09 23.15
C TYR A 329 17.18 -3.06 22.93
N LEU A 330 16.86 -2.01 22.16
CA LEU A 330 17.73 -0.91 21.79
C LEU A 330 17.07 0.43 22.16
N ASP A 331 17.87 1.41 22.53
CA ASP A 331 17.40 2.75 22.87
C ASP A 331 17.41 3.73 21.69
N LYS A 332 18.10 3.38 20.59
CA LYS A 332 18.25 4.23 19.40
C LYS A 332 18.21 3.44 18.11
N ALA A 333 17.70 4.07 17.06
CA ALA A 333 17.61 3.55 15.69
C ALA A 333 18.92 3.74 14.89
N ASP A 334 20.07 3.40 15.46
CA ASP A 334 21.37 3.50 14.78
C ASP A 334 21.56 2.32 13.80
N PRO A 335 21.63 2.58 12.47
CA PRO A 335 21.80 1.54 11.45
C PRO A 335 23.08 0.69 11.65
N ILE A 336 24.17 1.27 12.16
CA ILE A 336 25.43 0.55 12.39
C ILE A 336 25.24 -0.46 13.52
N TYR A 337 24.59 -0.05 14.60
CA TYR A 337 24.33 -0.90 15.75
C TYR A 337 23.31 -1.97 15.43
N ILE A 338 22.23 -1.62 14.71
CA ILE A 338 21.23 -2.58 14.23
C ILE A 338 21.90 -3.66 13.37
N ASN A 339 22.79 -3.29 12.43
CA ASN A 339 23.55 -4.26 11.63
C ASN A 339 24.35 -5.24 12.47
N LYS A 340 25.06 -4.79 13.51
CA LYS A 340 25.81 -5.66 14.42
C LYS A 340 24.91 -6.64 15.17
N VAL A 341 23.69 -6.21 15.50
CA VAL A 341 22.68 -7.09 16.13
C VAL A 341 22.19 -8.12 15.13
N LEU A 342 21.86 -7.70 13.90
CA LEU A 342 21.37 -8.57 12.83
C LEU A 342 22.39 -9.65 12.42
N GLU A 343 23.69 -9.40 12.53
CA GLU A 343 24.73 -10.41 12.28
C GLU A 343 24.68 -11.58 13.29
N LYS A 344 24.13 -11.35 14.47
CA LYS A 344 23.97 -12.36 15.52
C LYS A 344 22.64 -13.13 15.40
N THR A 345 21.68 -12.63 14.65
CA THR A 345 20.38 -13.29 14.44
C THR A 345 20.47 -14.29 13.29
N LYS A 346 19.89 -15.47 13.49
CA LYS A 346 19.88 -16.54 12.47
C LYS A 346 18.61 -16.55 11.64
N ASN A 347 17.55 -15.98 12.17
CA ASN A 347 16.22 -15.99 11.60
C ASN A 347 15.87 -14.63 10.97
N LYS A 348 14.72 -14.58 10.29
CA LYS A 348 14.12 -13.34 9.86
C LYS A 348 13.80 -12.48 11.08
N THR A 349 14.26 -11.24 11.13
CA THR A 349 14.16 -10.37 12.31
C THR A 349 13.13 -9.28 12.07
N THR A 350 12.25 -9.03 13.03
CA THR A 350 11.31 -7.89 13.00
C THR A 350 11.90 -6.74 13.81
N LEU A 351 12.13 -5.60 13.16
CA LEU A 351 12.53 -4.35 13.80
C LEU A 351 11.27 -3.61 14.22
N VAL A 352 11.00 -3.56 15.52
CA VAL A 352 9.82 -2.90 16.09
C VAL A 352 10.23 -1.53 16.62
N PHE A 353 9.72 -0.49 15.98
CA PHE A 353 10.04 0.90 16.30
C PHE A 353 9.01 1.51 17.24
N ASP A 354 9.48 2.45 18.06
CA ASP A 354 8.67 3.32 18.90
C ASP A 354 8.33 4.62 18.18
N PRO A 355 7.10 4.83 17.70
CA PRO A 355 6.73 6.03 16.95
C PRO A 355 6.63 7.30 17.82
N GLN A 356 6.76 7.20 19.15
CA GLN A 356 6.84 8.39 20.03
C GLN A 356 8.27 8.96 20.12
N SER A 357 9.29 8.11 19.95
CA SER A 357 10.69 8.54 20.06
C SER A 357 11.45 8.56 18.74
N ILE A 358 10.97 7.84 17.74
CA ILE A 358 11.58 7.70 16.42
C ILE A 358 10.56 8.16 15.38
N SER A 359 10.94 9.14 14.56
CA SER A 359 10.06 9.62 13.49
C SER A 359 9.80 8.55 12.42
N TYR A 360 8.64 8.59 11.78
CA TYR A 360 8.34 7.68 10.67
C TYR A 360 9.34 7.84 9.51
N ARG A 361 9.80 9.06 9.25
CA ARG A 361 10.86 9.33 8.28
C ARG A 361 12.14 8.57 8.61
N GLU A 362 12.57 8.60 9.88
CA GLU A 362 13.77 7.90 10.34
C GLU A 362 13.60 6.38 10.23
N MET A 363 12.45 5.84 10.68
CA MET A 363 12.12 4.41 10.53
C MET A 363 12.23 3.94 9.08
N LEU A 364 11.61 4.66 8.15
CA LEU A 364 11.62 4.31 6.72
C LEU A 364 13.03 4.41 6.14
N SER A 365 13.83 5.40 6.55
CA SER A 365 15.24 5.54 6.17
C SER A 365 16.07 4.34 6.62
N VAL A 366 15.91 3.91 7.89
CA VAL A 366 16.57 2.71 8.43
C VAL A 366 16.16 1.47 7.65
N MET A 367 14.87 1.26 7.43
CA MET A 367 14.37 0.11 6.68
C MET A 367 14.91 0.05 5.25
N ARG A 368 14.98 1.20 4.56
CA ARG A 368 15.57 1.27 3.22
C ARG A 368 17.05 0.85 3.21
N GLN A 369 17.81 1.21 4.25
CA GLN A 369 19.20 0.79 4.39
C GLN A 369 19.33 -0.72 4.67
N MET A 370 18.32 -1.33 5.30
CA MET A 370 18.26 -2.76 5.65
C MET A 370 17.64 -3.65 4.56
N LYS A 371 17.25 -3.11 3.38
CA LYS A 371 16.50 -3.80 2.32
C LYS A 371 17.07 -5.14 1.84
N ASN A 372 18.37 -5.36 2.01
CA ASN A 372 19.05 -6.61 1.63
C ASN A 372 19.26 -7.57 2.81
N LYS A 373 18.75 -7.24 3.99
CA LYS A 373 18.79 -8.07 5.19
C LYS A 373 17.47 -8.86 5.33
N LYS A 374 17.48 -9.92 6.10
CA LYS A 374 16.25 -10.69 6.41
C LYS A 374 15.45 -9.99 7.51
N VAL A 375 14.99 -8.78 7.24
CA VAL A 375 14.25 -7.95 8.20
C VAL A 375 12.81 -7.71 7.78
N ASN A 376 11.96 -7.40 8.75
CA ASN A 376 10.65 -6.83 8.56
C ASN A 376 10.50 -5.62 9.50
N ILE A 377 9.62 -4.70 9.12
CA ILE A 377 9.21 -3.60 10.00
C ILE A 377 8.04 -4.02 10.89
N GLY A 378 8.06 -3.54 12.12
CA GLY A 378 6.94 -3.48 13.04
C GLY A 378 6.94 -2.14 13.76
N THR A 379 5.82 -1.79 14.39
CA THR A 379 5.71 -0.62 15.25
C THR A 379 4.92 -0.98 16.51
N TYR A 380 5.22 -0.29 17.59
CA TYR A 380 4.41 -0.38 18.81
C TYR A 380 3.29 0.66 18.76
N GLN A 381 2.06 0.25 18.99
CA GLN A 381 0.89 1.13 19.02
C GLN A 381 0.41 1.33 20.47
N TYR A 382 0.61 2.54 21.00
CA TYR A 382 0.27 2.88 22.37
C TYR A 382 -1.24 2.82 22.68
N LEU A 383 -2.08 3.15 21.69
CA LEU A 383 -3.55 3.14 21.86
C LEU A 383 -4.12 1.75 22.18
N THR A 384 -3.53 0.72 21.60
CA THR A 384 -3.99 -0.67 21.73
C THR A 384 -3.04 -1.55 22.53
N GLY A 385 -1.87 -1.02 22.91
CA GLY A 385 -0.83 -1.80 23.59
C GLY A 385 -0.32 -2.97 22.76
N SER A 386 -0.30 -2.84 21.43
CA SER A 386 0.01 -3.93 20.51
C SER A 386 1.21 -3.66 19.63
N ILE A 387 1.86 -4.71 19.18
CA ILE A 387 2.89 -4.68 18.15
C ILE A 387 2.22 -4.99 16.82
N ILE A 388 2.32 -4.06 15.86
CA ILE A 388 1.79 -4.20 14.51
C ILE A 388 2.94 -4.59 13.60
N THR A 389 2.81 -5.72 12.92
CA THR A 389 3.72 -6.19 11.87
C THR A 389 2.94 -6.45 10.58
N HIS A 390 3.62 -6.73 9.48
CA HIS A 390 2.96 -7.03 8.21
C HIS A 390 2.22 -8.39 8.20
N SER A 391 2.50 -9.28 9.14
CA SER A 391 1.95 -10.64 9.17
C SER A 391 1.00 -10.89 10.34
N GLU A 392 1.09 -10.09 11.39
CA GLU A 392 0.37 -10.33 12.63
C GLU A 392 0.32 -9.09 13.53
N ILE A 393 -0.66 -9.09 14.42
CA ILE A 393 -0.81 -8.14 15.51
C ILE A 393 -0.66 -8.90 16.80
N ILE A 394 0.30 -8.48 17.66
CA ILE A 394 0.68 -9.15 18.90
C ILE A 394 0.24 -8.28 20.08
N GLN A 395 -0.54 -8.85 21.01
CA GLN A 395 -1.10 -8.16 22.19
C GLN A 395 -0.75 -8.88 23.50
#